data_a433dd2fd85e626c3262970baf252000
#
_entry.id   a433dd2fd85e626c3262970baf252000
#
_cell.length_a   1.000
_cell.length_b   1.000
_cell.length_c   1.000
_cell.angle_alpha   90.00
_cell.angle_beta   90.00
_cell.angle_gamma   90.00
#
_symmetry.space_group_name_H-M   'P 1'
#
loop_
_entity.id
_entity.type
_entity.pdbx_description
1 polymer ?
#
loop_
_entity_poly.entity_id
_entity_poly.type
_entity_poly.pdbx_seq_one_letter_code
_entity_poly.pdbx_strand_id
1 'polypeptide(L)'
;RRVVRLKGGDPFVFGRGGEEVEALRAAGVRVEVIPGVSAAMGVAASAQIPLTHRDAAQAVTFVTGHAALGAEPDLDWASLARANQTVVVYMGLGTAPAIAARLIAAGRSAGTPVAVVENATRADEKRGFGTLGDLSLTIQAAGIEGPALLVIGEVVALADQAPQPAPGVSVRKPAPTLSNLWSLLT
;
A
#
# COMPACT_ATOMS: atom_id res chain seq x y z
N ARG A 1 25.10 17.00 21.46
CA ARG A 1 23.80 17.53 20.96
C ARG A 1 22.93 16.37 20.54
N ARG A 2 21.62 16.46 20.74
CA ARG A 2 20.64 15.52 20.14
C ARG A 2 20.26 16.04 18.76
N VAL A 3 20.27 15.15 17.75
CA VAL A 3 19.87 15.45 16.39
C VAL A 3 18.75 14.48 16.02
N VAL A 4 17.69 14.99 15.41
CA VAL A 4 16.56 14.18 14.93
C VAL A 4 16.58 14.18 13.40
N ARG A 5 16.63 12.97 12.81
CA ARG A 5 16.44 12.75 11.38
C ARG A 5 14.97 12.35 11.17
N LEU A 6 14.14 13.31 10.78
CA LEU A 6 12.73 13.06 10.51
C LEU A 6 12.54 12.39 9.14
N LYS A 7 11.67 11.39 9.10
CA LYS A 7 11.33 10.63 7.89
C LYS A 7 9.80 10.51 7.75
N GLY A 8 9.31 10.41 6.54
CA GLY A 8 7.89 10.14 6.25
C GLY A 8 7.60 8.65 6.33
N GLY A 9 6.80 8.23 7.30
CA GLY A 9 6.48 6.83 7.52
C GLY A 9 7.50 6.09 8.39
N ASP A 10 7.53 4.76 8.29
CA ASP A 10 8.50 3.95 9.02
C ASP A 10 9.89 4.07 8.37
N PRO A 11 10.96 4.34 9.14
CA PRO A 11 12.30 4.55 8.58
C PRO A 11 12.90 3.32 7.91
N PHE A 12 12.44 2.12 8.27
CA PHE A 12 12.99 0.85 7.75
C PHE A 12 12.14 0.22 6.63
N VAL A 13 10.99 0.82 6.27
CA VAL A 13 10.17 0.35 5.16
C VAL A 13 10.36 1.28 3.95
N PHE A 14 11.25 0.90 3.04
CA PHE A 14 11.65 1.67 1.84
C PHE A 14 12.08 3.12 2.12
N GLY A 15 12.51 3.37 3.37
CA GLY A 15 12.94 4.69 3.85
C GLY A 15 14.46 4.88 3.91
N ARG A 16 15.26 3.89 3.50
CA ARG A 16 16.72 3.89 3.56
C ARG A 16 17.29 4.09 4.97
N GLY A 17 16.50 3.81 6.01
CA GLY A 17 16.93 3.96 7.40
C GLY A 17 18.07 3.01 7.77
N GLY A 18 18.15 1.85 7.12
CA GLY A 18 19.26 0.88 7.31
C GLY A 18 20.61 1.50 6.98
N GLU A 19 20.74 2.06 5.75
CA GLU A 19 22.00 2.68 5.29
C GLU A 19 22.39 3.89 6.18
N GLU A 20 21.40 4.70 6.61
CA GLU A 20 21.67 5.83 7.51
C GLU A 20 22.18 5.36 8.88
N VAL A 21 21.61 4.28 9.44
CA VAL A 21 22.04 3.69 10.72
C VAL A 21 23.42 3.06 10.60
N GLU A 22 23.71 2.34 9.52
CA GLU A 22 25.02 1.74 9.27
C GLU A 22 26.11 2.81 9.19
N ALA A 23 25.90 3.89 8.44
CA ALA A 23 26.84 4.99 8.31
C ALA A 23 27.11 5.68 9.65
N LEU A 24 26.07 5.92 10.45
CA LEU A 24 26.21 6.55 11.76
C LEU A 24 26.94 5.65 12.75
N ARG A 25 26.64 4.35 12.76
CA ARG A 25 27.35 3.37 13.60
C ARG A 25 28.82 3.26 13.24
N ALA A 26 29.14 3.26 11.94
CA ALA A 26 30.53 3.26 11.48
C ALA A 26 31.30 4.51 11.94
N ALA A 27 30.60 5.64 12.10
CA ALA A 27 31.16 6.89 12.65
C ALA A 27 31.16 6.94 14.20
N GLY A 28 30.80 5.84 14.89
CA GLY A 28 30.74 5.80 16.35
C GLY A 28 29.57 6.57 16.99
N VAL A 29 28.56 6.94 16.22
CA VAL A 29 27.40 7.67 16.68
C VAL A 29 26.34 6.70 17.20
N ARG A 30 25.86 6.93 18.43
CA ARG A 30 24.73 6.17 18.97
C ARG A 30 23.43 6.60 18.28
N VAL A 31 22.68 5.63 17.77
CA VAL A 31 21.43 5.83 17.06
C VAL A 31 20.30 5.15 17.81
N GLU A 32 19.18 5.84 17.94
CA GLU A 32 17.90 5.30 18.36
C GLU A 32 16.92 5.44 17.20
N VAL A 33 16.18 4.38 16.90
CA VAL A 33 15.21 4.37 15.81
C VAL A 33 13.81 4.32 16.42
N ILE A 34 13.00 5.29 16.07
CA ILE A 34 11.59 5.35 16.47
C ILE A 34 10.75 4.85 15.29
N PRO A 35 9.92 3.81 15.46
CA PRO A 35 9.08 3.30 14.38
C PRO A 35 8.01 4.31 13.98
N GLY A 36 7.51 4.17 12.76
CA GLY A 36 6.44 5.00 12.22
C GLY A 36 5.35 4.18 11.53
N VAL A 37 4.26 4.86 11.16
CA VAL A 37 3.20 4.26 10.34
C VAL A 37 3.64 4.31 8.89
N SER A 38 3.86 3.14 8.26
CA SER A 38 4.23 3.07 6.84
C SER A 38 3.04 3.41 5.94
N ALA A 39 3.34 3.88 4.73
CA ALA A 39 2.33 4.31 3.76
C ALA A 39 1.29 3.21 3.43
N ALA A 40 1.67 1.93 3.47
CA ALA A 40 0.73 0.83 3.30
C ALA A 40 -0.39 0.82 4.33
N MET A 41 -0.06 1.10 5.61
CA MET A 41 -1.06 1.20 6.68
C MET A 41 -1.93 2.45 6.52
N GLY A 42 -1.35 3.54 6.00
CA GLY A 42 -2.10 4.75 5.65
C GLY A 42 -3.14 4.48 4.57
N VAL A 43 -2.74 3.80 3.49
CA VAL A 43 -3.64 3.36 2.42
C VAL A 43 -4.72 2.42 2.95
N ALA A 44 -4.34 1.41 3.74
CA ALA A 44 -5.27 0.46 4.34
C ALA A 44 -6.36 1.18 5.14
N ALA A 45 -5.97 2.14 5.97
CA ALA A 45 -6.89 2.89 6.81
C ALA A 45 -7.78 3.83 6.00
N SER A 46 -7.20 4.62 5.08
CA SER A 46 -7.96 5.61 4.31
C SER A 46 -8.93 4.94 3.33
N ALA A 47 -8.48 3.93 2.60
CA ALA A 47 -9.32 3.22 1.62
C ALA A 47 -10.14 2.08 2.23
N GLN A 48 -10.03 1.84 3.54
CA GLN A 48 -10.70 0.74 4.26
C GLN A 48 -10.42 -0.64 3.61
N ILE A 49 -9.16 -0.85 3.21
CA ILE A 49 -8.69 -2.12 2.65
C ILE A 49 -7.94 -2.86 3.75
N PRO A 50 -8.44 -3.96 4.31
CA PRO A 50 -7.67 -4.78 5.23
C PRO A 50 -6.51 -5.44 4.47
N LEU A 51 -5.26 -5.22 4.90
CA LEU A 51 -4.10 -5.83 4.22
C LEU A 51 -4.05 -7.35 4.42
N THR A 52 -4.66 -7.85 5.48
CA THR A 52 -4.88 -9.28 5.74
C THR A 52 -6.33 -9.52 6.10
N HIS A 53 -6.86 -10.66 5.70
CA HIS A 53 -8.24 -11.08 6.01
C HIS A 53 -8.32 -12.60 6.04
N ARG A 54 -9.05 -13.16 7.01
CA ARG A 54 -9.17 -14.62 7.23
C ARG A 54 -9.50 -15.38 5.94
N ASP A 55 -10.43 -14.87 5.14
CA ASP A 55 -10.97 -15.56 3.97
C ASP A 55 -10.37 -15.07 2.63
N ALA A 56 -9.58 -13.98 2.64
CA ALA A 56 -9.07 -13.36 1.41
C ALA A 56 -7.54 -13.31 1.31
N ALA A 57 -6.83 -13.05 2.42
CA ALA A 57 -5.37 -12.99 2.40
C ALA A 57 -4.78 -13.23 3.79
N GLN A 58 -4.00 -14.29 3.94
CA GLN A 58 -3.32 -14.64 5.19
C GLN A 58 -1.87 -14.11 5.25
N ALA A 59 -1.41 -13.49 4.16
CA ALA A 59 -0.09 -12.87 4.09
C ALA A 59 -0.17 -11.51 3.41
N VAL A 60 0.76 -10.62 3.76
CA VAL A 60 1.00 -9.37 3.04
C VAL A 60 2.48 -9.28 2.71
N THR A 61 2.77 -8.92 1.46
CA THR A 61 4.14 -8.73 0.99
C THR A 61 4.30 -7.30 0.50
N PHE A 62 5.30 -6.59 1.04
CA PHE A 62 5.67 -5.25 0.59
C PHE A 62 6.84 -5.38 -0.39
N VAL A 63 6.67 -4.81 -1.57
CA VAL A 63 7.71 -4.79 -2.60
C VAL A 63 7.93 -3.38 -3.13
N THR A 64 9.09 -3.14 -3.72
CA THR A 64 9.34 -1.91 -4.48
C THR A 64 9.13 -2.16 -5.96
N GLY A 65 8.43 -1.26 -6.63
CA GLY A 65 8.32 -1.24 -8.08
C GLY A 65 9.49 -0.51 -8.76
N HIS A 66 10.38 0.07 -7.96
CA HIS A 66 11.55 0.79 -8.45
C HIS A 66 12.77 -0.11 -8.47
N ALA A 67 13.49 -0.13 -9.58
CA ALA A 67 14.81 -0.74 -9.68
C ALA A 67 15.86 0.31 -10.06
N ALA A 68 17.11 0.04 -9.74
CA ALA A 68 18.22 0.90 -10.13
C ALA A 68 18.31 1.02 -11.65
N LEU A 69 18.58 2.23 -12.15
CA LEU A 69 18.85 2.51 -13.58
C LEU A 69 17.70 2.19 -14.55
N GLY A 70 16.45 2.18 -14.10
CA GLY A 70 15.30 1.92 -14.97
C GLY A 70 15.11 0.45 -15.36
N ALA A 71 15.85 -0.46 -14.73
CA ALA A 71 15.63 -1.90 -14.87
C ALA A 71 14.30 -2.32 -14.20
N GLU A 72 13.81 -3.50 -14.55
CA GLU A 72 12.72 -4.14 -13.80
C GLU A 72 13.22 -4.55 -12.40
N PRO A 73 12.38 -4.47 -11.36
CA PRO A 73 12.75 -4.95 -10.04
C PRO A 73 12.96 -6.46 -10.06
N ASP A 74 14.07 -6.91 -9.48
CA ASP A 74 14.38 -8.33 -9.31
C ASP A 74 13.54 -8.91 -8.16
N LEU A 75 12.36 -9.44 -8.48
CA LEU A 75 11.38 -9.97 -7.55
C LEU A 75 11.06 -11.42 -7.86
N ASP A 76 10.77 -12.21 -6.82
CA ASP A 76 10.21 -13.56 -6.99
C ASP A 76 8.74 -13.49 -7.43
N TRP A 77 8.54 -13.31 -8.73
CA TRP A 77 7.22 -13.18 -9.34
C TRP A 77 6.33 -14.39 -9.10
N ALA A 78 6.92 -15.59 -9.08
CA ALA A 78 6.19 -16.82 -8.80
C ALA A 78 5.62 -16.85 -7.39
N SER A 79 6.39 -16.39 -6.42
CA SER A 79 5.91 -16.25 -5.04
C SER A 79 4.83 -15.16 -4.92
N LEU A 80 5.02 -14.01 -5.58
CA LEU A 80 4.08 -12.89 -5.53
C LEU A 80 2.76 -13.18 -6.25
N ALA A 81 2.77 -14.07 -7.25
CA ALA A 81 1.57 -14.46 -7.99
C ALA A 81 0.65 -15.43 -7.23
N ARG A 82 1.09 -15.99 -6.09
CA ARG A 82 0.26 -16.91 -5.31
C ARG A 82 -1.01 -16.22 -4.83
N ALA A 83 -2.12 -17.00 -4.81
CA ALA A 83 -3.36 -16.58 -4.18
C ALA A 83 -3.21 -16.45 -2.65
N ASN A 84 -4.23 -15.96 -1.98
CA ASN A 84 -4.30 -15.85 -0.52
C ASN A 84 -3.23 -14.93 0.10
N GLN A 85 -2.75 -13.97 -0.69
CA GLN A 85 -1.87 -12.90 -0.20
C GLN A 85 -2.19 -11.56 -0.84
N THR A 86 -1.88 -10.50 -0.10
CA THR A 86 -1.90 -9.13 -0.59
C THR A 86 -0.49 -8.72 -0.97
N VAL A 87 -0.32 -8.14 -2.17
CA VAL A 87 0.94 -7.52 -2.59
C VAL A 87 0.76 -6.01 -2.58
N VAL A 88 1.59 -5.32 -1.82
CA VAL A 88 1.61 -3.85 -1.78
C VAL A 88 2.89 -3.35 -2.43
N VAL A 89 2.72 -2.58 -3.52
CA VAL A 89 3.85 -2.09 -4.31
C VAL A 89 4.11 -0.63 -4.00
N TYR A 90 5.28 -0.35 -3.49
CA TYR A 90 5.82 1.00 -3.29
C TYR A 90 6.55 1.46 -4.54
N MET A 91 6.48 2.76 -4.86
CA MET A 91 7.21 3.36 -5.99
C MET A 91 6.93 2.64 -7.33
N GLY A 92 5.75 2.05 -7.49
CA GLY A 92 5.41 1.20 -8.62
C GLY A 92 4.57 1.87 -9.71
N LEU A 93 4.25 3.16 -9.60
CA LEU A 93 3.33 3.81 -10.54
C LEU A 93 3.87 3.77 -11.98
N GLY A 94 5.12 4.15 -12.18
CA GLY A 94 5.75 4.16 -13.50
C GLY A 94 6.03 2.77 -14.08
N THR A 95 6.07 1.74 -13.24
CA THR A 95 6.31 0.34 -13.65
C THR A 95 5.06 -0.53 -13.55
N ALA A 96 3.92 0.06 -13.22
CA ALA A 96 2.66 -0.66 -12.99
C ALA A 96 2.27 -1.60 -14.15
N PRO A 97 2.39 -1.20 -15.45
CA PRO A 97 2.08 -2.11 -16.55
C PRO A 97 2.99 -3.33 -16.59
N ALA A 98 4.30 -3.16 -16.33
CA ALA A 98 5.26 -4.25 -16.30
C ALA A 98 5.00 -5.19 -15.11
N ILE A 99 4.71 -4.63 -13.93
CA ILE A 99 4.36 -5.41 -12.73
C ILE A 99 3.11 -6.26 -12.99
N ALA A 100 2.06 -5.68 -13.57
CA ALA A 100 0.85 -6.41 -13.91
C ALA A 100 1.14 -7.56 -14.88
N ALA A 101 1.89 -7.29 -15.96
CA ALA A 101 2.27 -8.30 -16.94
C ALA A 101 3.09 -9.45 -16.31
N ARG A 102 4.05 -9.13 -15.42
CA ARG A 102 4.87 -10.14 -14.72
C ARG A 102 4.05 -11.01 -13.79
N LEU A 103 3.16 -10.42 -13.00
CA LEU A 103 2.28 -11.16 -12.09
C LEU A 103 1.34 -12.09 -12.86
N ILE A 104 0.75 -11.60 -13.96
CA ILE A 104 -0.13 -12.41 -14.84
C ILE A 104 0.66 -13.54 -15.48
N ALA A 105 1.85 -13.27 -16.03
CA ALA A 105 2.72 -14.29 -16.62
C ALA A 105 3.16 -15.34 -15.59
N ALA A 106 3.29 -14.97 -14.33
CA ALA A 106 3.60 -15.87 -13.22
C ALA A 106 2.38 -16.64 -12.68
N GLY A 107 1.18 -16.44 -13.26
CA GLY A 107 -0.03 -17.19 -12.95
C GLY A 107 -1.07 -16.45 -12.09
N ARG A 108 -0.86 -15.15 -11.76
CA ARG A 108 -1.89 -14.35 -11.09
C ARG A 108 -3.04 -14.07 -12.07
N SER A 109 -4.28 -14.22 -11.61
CA SER A 109 -5.44 -13.89 -12.45
C SER A 109 -5.44 -12.44 -12.89
N ALA A 110 -5.69 -12.17 -14.17
CA ALA A 110 -5.90 -10.81 -14.66
C ALA A 110 -7.12 -10.13 -14.00
N GLY A 111 -8.10 -10.91 -13.51
CA GLY A 111 -9.24 -10.44 -12.76
C GLY A 111 -8.96 -10.15 -11.28
N THR A 112 -7.73 -10.36 -10.79
CA THR A 112 -7.38 -10.03 -9.40
C THR A 112 -7.66 -8.56 -9.11
N PRO A 113 -8.43 -8.23 -8.04
CA PRO A 113 -8.74 -6.86 -7.68
C PRO A 113 -7.48 -6.06 -7.36
N VAL A 114 -7.46 -4.79 -7.79
CA VAL A 114 -6.39 -3.84 -7.50
C VAL A 114 -6.94 -2.50 -7.04
N ALA A 115 -6.23 -1.86 -6.12
CA ALA A 115 -6.43 -0.47 -5.77
C ALA A 115 -5.14 0.31 -6.01
N VAL A 116 -5.28 1.52 -6.54
CA VAL A 116 -4.19 2.49 -6.65
C VAL A 116 -4.59 3.71 -5.84
N VAL A 117 -3.77 4.08 -4.86
CA VAL A 117 -4.07 5.20 -3.97
C VAL A 117 -2.92 6.19 -3.97
N GLU A 118 -3.21 7.40 -4.47
CA GLU A 118 -2.32 8.56 -4.48
C GLU A 118 -2.58 9.41 -3.25
N ASN A 119 -1.53 9.94 -2.63
CA ASN A 119 -1.62 10.87 -1.50
C ASN A 119 -2.51 10.37 -0.35
N ALA A 120 -2.48 9.07 -0.05
CA ALA A 120 -3.30 8.47 1.00
C ALA A 120 -3.26 9.27 2.31
N THR A 121 -4.42 9.41 2.95
CA THR A 121 -4.62 10.19 4.19
C THR A 121 -4.52 11.71 4.06
N ARG A 122 -4.31 12.24 2.86
CA ARG A 122 -4.25 13.68 2.59
C ARG A 122 -5.58 14.17 2.02
N ALA A 123 -5.77 15.49 2.04
CA ALA A 123 -6.98 16.10 1.50
C ALA A 123 -7.12 15.96 -0.04
N ASP A 124 -5.99 15.74 -0.70
CA ASP A 124 -5.87 15.56 -2.15
C ASP A 124 -5.72 14.07 -2.55
N GLU A 125 -6.18 13.16 -1.68
CA GLU A 125 -6.17 11.72 -1.95
C GLU A 125 -7.01 11.38 -3.18
N LYS A 126 -6.45 10.55 -4.08
CA LYS A 126 -7.18 9.96 -5.20
C LYS A 126 -7.11 8.44 -5.10
N ARG A 127 -8.18 7.78 -5.54
CA ARG A 127 -8.30 6.32 -5.54
C ARG A 127 -8.76 5.81 -6.89
N GLY A 128 -8.13 4.75 -7.36
CA GLY A 128 -8.58 3.95 -8.50
C GLY A 128 -8.79 2.50 -8.07
N PHE A 129 -9.92 1.92 -8.45
CA PHE A 129 -10.23 0.51 -8.22
C PHE A 129 -10.48 -0.17 -9.57
N GLY A 130 -9.93 -1.37 -9.73
CA GLY A 130 -10.05 -2.11 -10.98
C GLY A 130 -9.52 -3.53 -10.84
N THR A 131 -9.05 -4.08 -11.95
CA THR A 131 -8.42 -5.41 -12.00
C THR A 131 -6.95 -5.31 -12.39
N LEU A 132 -6.20 -6.35 -12.12
CA LEU A 132 -4.78 -6.43 -12.48
C LEU A 132 -4.58 -6.28 -13.99
N GLY A 133 -5.49 -6.85 -14.81
CA GLY A 133 -5.46 -6.73 -16.26
C GLY A 133 -5.73 -5.30 -16.76
N ASP A 134 -6.50 -4.52 -16.01
CA ASP A 134 -6.90 -3.15 -16.37
C ASP A 134 -6.13 -2.09 -15.57
N LEU A 135 -5.03 -2.46 -14.91
CA LEU A 135 -4.32 -1.56 -14.00
C LEU A 135 -3.95 -0.21 -14.63
N SER A 136 -3.46 -0.22 -15.87
CA SER A 136 -3.12 1.03 -16.58
C SER A 136 -4.33 1.92 -16.83
N LEU A 137 -5.47 1.33 -17.21
CA LEU A 137 -6.72 2.05 -17.43
C LEU A 137 -7.26 2.59 -16.10
N THR A 138 -7.14 1.82 -15.02
CA THR A 138 -7.52 2.24 -13.66
C THR A 138 -6.75 3.47 -13.21
N ILE A 139 -5.44 3.50 -13.42
CA ILE A 139 -4.56 4.64 -13.11
C ILE A 139 -5.00 5.88 -13.90
N GLN A 140 -5.19 5.72 -15.21
CA GLN A 140 -5.57 6.80 -16.11
C GLN A 140 -6.95 7.36 -15.77
N ALA A 141 -7.94 6.50 -15.57
CA ALA A 141 -9.32 6.89 -15.26
C ALA A 141 -9.43 7.64 -13.93
N ALA A 142 -8.60 7.28 -12.94
CA ALA A 142 -8.55 7.95 -11.64
C ALA A 142 -7.70 9.24 -11.65
N GLY A 143 -7.06 9.59 -12.75
CA GLY A 143 -6.18 10.76 -12.87
C GLY A 143 -5.01 10.72 -11.88
N ILE A 144 -4.45 9.54 -11.64
CA ILE A 144 -3.35 9.32 -10.70
C ILE A 144 -2.02 9.61 -11.41
N GLU A 145 -1.28 10.59 -10.91
CA GLU A 145 -0.02 11.07 -11.51
C GLU A 145 1.12 11.17 -10.50
N GLY A 146 0.79 11.25 -9.22
CA GLY A 146 1.73 11.48 -8.13
C GLY A 146 2.18 10.19 -7.43
N PRO A 147 2.84 10.34 -6.28
CA PRO A 147 3.26 9.17 -5.49
C PRO A 147 2.05 8.34 -5.06
N ALA A 148 1.98 7.11 -5.52
CA ALA A 148 0.89 6.19 -5.21
C ALA A 148 1.40 4.83 -4.75
N LEU A 149 0.56 4.12 -3.98
CA LEU A 149 0.74 2.70 -3.71
C LEU A 149 -0.25 1.89 -4.53
N LEU A 150 0.21 0.71 -4.99
CA LEU A 150 -0.65 -0.30 -5.58
C LEU A 150 -0.93 -1.36 -4.50
N VAL A 151 -2.19 -1.72 -4.33
CA VAL A 151 -2.61 -2.85 -3.48
C VAL A 151 -3.26 -3.88 -4.39
N ILE A 152 -2.71 -5.08 -4.42
CA ILE A 152 -3.10 -6.16 -5.34
C ILE A 152 -3.54 -7.37 -4.52
N GLY A 153 -4.77 -7.80 -4.67
CA GLY A 153 -5.29 -8.98 -3.97
C GLY A 153 -6.78 -8.90 -3.68
N GLU A 154 -7.34 -10.03 -3.27
CA GLU A 154 -8.77 -10.21 -3.01
C GLU A 154 -9.31 -9.29 -1.91
N VAL A 155 -8.45 -8.83 -1.00
CA VAL A 155 -8.82 -7.86 0.05
C VAL A 155 -9.32 -6.53 -0.49
N VAL A 156 -8.94 -6.17 -1.73
CA VAL A 156 -9.38 -4.94 -2.36
C VAL A 156 -10.89 -4.95 -2.64
N ALA A 157 -11.48 -6.11 -2.85
CA ALA A 157 -12.93 -6.24 -2.99
C ALA A 157 -13.71 -5.90 -1.72
N LEU A 158 -13.03 -5.84 -0.57
CA LEU A 158 -13.60 -5.47 0.73
C LEU A 158 -13.52 -3.96 1.01
N ALA A 159 -12.91 -3.19 0.10
CA ALA A 159 -12.72 -1.75 0.25
C ALA A 159 -14.05 -1.00 0.31
N ASP A 160 -14.08 0.10 1.06
CA ASP A 160 -15.14 1.10 0.91
C ASP A 160 -14.92 1.90 -0.38
N GLN A 161 -15.63 1.52 -1.43
CA GLN A 161 -15.56 2.16 -2.75
C GLN A 161 -16.47 3.38 -2.86
N ALA A 162 -17.14 3.79 -1.79
CA ALA A 162 -17.97 4.99 -1.80
C ALA A 162 -17.09 6.24 -2.08
N PRO A 163 -17.62 7.21 -2.86
CA PRO A 163 -16.94 8.48 -3.05
C PRO A 163 -16.63 9.13 -1.70
N GLN A 164 -15.40 9.60 -1.51
CA GLN A 164 -15.08 10.34 -0.29
C GLN A 164 -15.93 11.59 -0.19
N PRO A 165 -16.48 11.93 0.99
CA PRO A 165 -17.10 13.23 1.19
C PRO A 165 -16.05 14.32 0.94
N ALA A 166 -16.47 15.40 0.27
CA ALA A 166 -15.62 16.56 0.05
C ALA A 166 -14.96 17.02 1.37
N PRO A 167 -13.69 17.47 1.35
CA PRO A 167 -13.01 17.90 2.56
C PRO A 167 -13.83 18.97 3.27
N GLY A 168 -14.12 18.78 4.55
CA GLY A 168 -14.92 19.68 5.39
C GLY A 168 -16.34 19.23 5.71
N VAL A 169 -16.85 18.15 5.12
CA VAL A 169 -18.14 17.59 5.51
C VAL A 169 -17.93 16.53 6.61
N SER A 170 -18.16 16.94 7.85
CA SER A 170 -18.24 16.00 8.99
C SER A 170 -19.54 15.21 8.88
N VAL A 171 -19.48 14.02 8.29
CA VAL A 171 -20.60 13.07 8.36
C VAL A 171 -20.57 12.43 9.75
N ARG A 172 -21.36 12.94 10.69
CA ARG A 172 -21.66 12.19 11.92
C ARG A 172 -22.50 10.98 11.51
N LYS A 173 -21.87 9.82 11.34
CA LYS A 173 -22.60 8.56 11.37
C LYS A 173 -23.29 8.47 12.74
N PRO A 174 -24.59 8.14 12.82
CA PRO A 174 -25.20 7.84 14.11
C PRO A 174 -24.36 6.73 14.74
N ALA A 175 -23.94 6.94 15.99
CA ALA A 175 -23.18 5.95 16.72
C ALA A 175 -23.94 4.61 16.69
N PRO A 176 -23.33 3.50 16.27
CA PRO A 176 -23.94 2.20 16.43
C PRO A 176 -24.20 2.00 17.93
N THR A 177 -25.41 1.66 18.29
CA THR A 177 -25.73 1.31 19.66
C THR A 177 -24.84 0.13 20.06
N LEU A 178 -24.12 0.27 21.15
CA LEU A 178 -23.09 -0.67 21.64
C LEU A 178 -23.59 -2.11 21.85
N SER A 179 -24.91 -2.36 21.73
CA SER A 179 -25.53 -3.68 21.86
C SER A 179 -25.20 -4.69 20.75
N ASN A 180 -24.71 -4.24 19.58
CA ASN A 180 -24.51 -5.13 18.43
C ASN A 180 -23.04 -5.41 18.08
N LEU A 181 -22.08 -4.87 18.83
CA LEU A 181 -20.65 -5.06 18.52
C LEU A 181 -20.03 -6.32 19.17
N TRP A 182 -20.63 -6.84 20.23
CA TRP A 182 -20.07 -8.00 20.93
C TRP A 182 -20.34 -9.35 20.26
N SER A 183 -21.35 -9.46 19.42
CA SER A 183 -21.68 -10.71 18.69
C SER A 183 -20.78 -10.98 17.47
N LEU A 184 -19.90 -10.05 17.10
CA LEU A 184 -18.96 -10.21 15.97
C LEU A 184 -17.55 -10.61 16.43
N LEU A 185 -17.29 -10.68 17.72
CA LEU A 185 -15.97 -10.98 18.30
C LEU A 185 -15.89 -12.33 19.01
N THR A 186 -16.97 -13.08 19.03
CA THR A 186 -17.05 -14.49 19.51
C THR A 186 -17.39 -15.41 18.36
#